data_f6023332f5acd0e84202dc4ddd8c43c1
#
_entry.id   f6023332f5acd0e84202dc4ddd8c43c1
#
_cell.length_a   1.000
_cell.length_b   1.000
_cell.length_c   1.000
_cell.angle_alpha   90.00
_cell.angle_beta   90.00
_cell.angle_gamma   90.00
#
_symmetry.space_group_name_H-M   'P 1'
#
loop_
_entity.id
_entity.type
_entity.pdbx_description
1 polymer ?
#
loop_
_entity_poly.entity_id
_entity_poly.type
_entity_poly.pdbx_seq_one_letter_code
_entity_poly.pdbx_strand_id
1 'polypeptide(L)'
;TNGPASYKIPAVADMPLDLRVTLVENRKNPEDTVFHSKAVGEPPFMLGIAAWCALKDAVASLADYRVQPAIDAPATPERVLWGCEQMRKILSGDQHE
;
A
#
# COMPACT_ATOMS: atom_id res chain seq x y z
N THR A 1 8.98 -10.49 10.73
CA THR A 1 9.27 -10.51 9.27
C THR A 1 10.51 -9.69 8.90
N ASN A 2 11.54 -9.72 9.75
CA ASN A 2 12.72 -8.83 9.60
C ASN A 2 13.93 -9.53 8.96
N GLY A 3 13.76 -10.73 8.42
CA GLY A 3 14.87 -11.48 7.86
C GLY A 3 14.45 -12.45 6.75
N PRO A 4 15.40 -12.98 5.98
CA PRO A 4 15.10 -13.85 4.84
C PRO A 4 14.31 -15.11 5.21
N ALA A 5 14.48 -15.61 6.45
CA ALA A 5 13.78 -16.80 6.92
C ALA A 5 12.32 -16.55 7.32
N SER A 6 11.95 -15.31 7.62
CA SER A 6 10.62 -14.95 8.11
C SER A 6 9.83 -14.07 7.15
N TYR A 7 10.48 -13.50 6.13
CA TYR A 7 9.82 -12.70 5.10
C TYR A 7 9.17 -13.59 4.05
N LYS A 8 7.84 -13.45 3.87
CA LYS A 8 7.15 -14.15 2.78
C LYS A 8 7.43 -13.44 1.47
N ILE A 9 8.16 -14.10 0.58
CA ILE A 9 8.33 -13.62 -0.80
C ILE A 9 7.00 -13.85 -1.54
N PRO A 10 6.48 -12.87 -2.31
CA PRO A 10 5.28 -13.07 -3.11
C PRO A 10 5.40 -14.27 -4.05
N ALA A 11 4.39 -15.13 -4.05
CA ALA A 11 4.29 -16.26 -4.95
C ALA A 11 3.56 -15.87 -6.24
N VAL A 12 3.56 -16.75 -7.22
CA VAL A 12 2.82 -16.53 -8.49
C VAL A 12 1.33 -16.26 -8.24
N ALA A 13 0.74 -16.92 -7.24
CA ALA A 13 -0.66 -16.72 -6.87
C ALA A 13 -0.96 -15.34 -6.24
N ASP A 14 0.07 -14.62 -5.79
CA ASP A 14 -0.06 -13.26 -5.25
C ASP A 14 0.04 -12.18 -6.35
N MET A 15 0.35 -12.59 -7.58
CA MET A 15 0.44 -11.68 -8.73
C MET A 15 -0.95 -11.24 -9.18
N PRO A 16 -1.12 -9.97 -9.61
CA PRO A 16 -2.36 -9.55 -10.23
C PRO A 16 -2.61 -10.31 -11.55
N LEU A 17 -3.87 -10.55 -11.87
CA LEU A 17 -4.26 -11.21 -13.12
C LEU A 17 -3.83 -10.44 -14.37
N ASP A 18 -3.78 -9.12 -14.28
CA ASP A 18 -3.28 -8.23 -15.34
C ASP A 18 -2.13 -7.39 -14.76
N LEU A 19 -0.91 -7.74 -15.12
CA LEU A 19 0.31 -7.02 -14.74
C LEU A 19 0.97 -6.47 -16.01
N ARG A 20 0.87 -5.17 -16.20
CA ARG A 20 1.49 -4.48 -17.33
C ARG A 20 2.68 -3.66 -16.84
N VAL A 21 3.85 -3.99 -17.35
CA VAL A 21 5.08 -3.27 -17.03
C VAL A 21 5.69 -2.76 -18.33
N THR A 22 5.90 -1.45 -18.41
CA THR A 22 6.56 -0.81 -19.55
C THR A 22 7.70 0.06 -19.05
N LEU A 23 8.81 0.05 -19.77
CA LEU A 23 9.90 0.97 -19.52
C LEU A 23 9.63 2.29 -20.20
N VAL A 24 9.95 3.38 -19.52
CA VAL A 24 9.86 4.73 -20.12
C VAL A 24 11.00 4.88 -21.12
N GLU A 25 10.65 4.86 -22.41
CA GLU A 25 11.60 5.00 -23.49
C GLU A 25 11.92 6.47 -23.75
N ASN A 26 13.10 6.71 -24.35
CA ASN A 26 13.54 8.04 -24.80
C ASN A 26 13.60 9.13 -23.70
N ARG A 27 13.73 8.72 -22.44
CA ARG A 27 13.92 9.61 -21.30
C ARG A 27 15.20 9.26 -20.56
N LYS A 28 16.22 10.10 -20.74
CA LYS A 28 17.48 9.99 -20.00
C LYS A 28 17.47 10.92 -18.80
N ASN A 29 18.29 10.60 -17.79
CA ASN A 29 18.57 11.55 -16.73
C ASN A 29 19.22 12.81 -17.37
N PRO A 30 18.69 14.03 -17.12
CA PRO A 30 19.33 15.26 -17.60
C PRO A 30 20.68 15.53 -16.94
N GLU A 31 20.88 14.99 -15.72
CA GLU A 31 22.12 15.15 -14.98
C GLU A 31 23.24 14.27 -15.55
N ASP A 32 24.48 14.78 -15.52
CA ASP A 32 25.66 14.06 -15.96
C ASP A 32 26.12 13.06 -14.90
N THR A 33 25.45 11.92 -14.87
CA THR A 33 25.75 10.80 -13.99
C THR A 33 26.30 9.62 -14.79
N VAL A 34 26.89 8.64 -14.11
CA VAL A 34 27.42 7.43 -14.75
C VAL A 34 26.30 6.74 -15.54
N PHE A 35 26.48 6.64 -16.86
CA PHE A 35 25.47 6.12 -17.81
C PHE A 35 24.10 6.80 -17.73
N HIS A 36 24.02 8.06 -17.30
CA HIS A 36 22.77 8.76 -17.05
C HIS A 36 21.83 7.99 -16.09
N SER A 37 22.39 7.20 -15.20
CA SER A 37 21.64 6.42 -14.22
C SER A 37 21.06 7.31 -13.11
N LYS A 38 20.04 6.80 -12.44
CA LYS A 38 19.47 7.39 -11.22
C LYS A 38 19.55 6.40 -10.08
N ALA A 39 19.73 6.90 -8.88
CA ALA A 39 19.63 6.07 -7.68
C ALA A 39 18.21 5.48 -7.55
N VAL A 40 18.14 4.24 -7.07
CA VAL A 40 16.89 3.54 -6.78
C VAL A 40 16.84 3.26 -5.29
N GLY A 41 15.96 3.94 -4.58
CA GLY A 41 15.79 3.76 -3.12
C GLY A 41 14.42 4.25 -2.70
N GLU A 42 14.27 5.53 -2.52
CA GLU A 42 13.03 6.16 -2.07
C GLU A 42 11.83 5.96 -3.00
N PRO A 43 11.92 5.96 -4.35
CA PRO A 43 10.75 5.71 -5.19
C PRO A 43 10.03 4.39 -4.89
N PRO A 44 10.70 3.22 -4.80
CA PRO A 44 10.04 1.99 -4.38
C PRO A 44 9.45 2.05 -2.97
N PHE A 45 10.10 2.75 -2.05
CA PHE A 45 9.60 2.98 -0.69
C PHE A 45 8.31 3.80 -0.69
N MET A 46 8.27 4.91 -1.42
CA MET A 46 7.08 5.75 -1.55
C MET A 46 5.94 5.02 -2.24
N LEU A 47 6.22 4.16 -3.22
CA LEU A 47 5.20 3.32 -3.87
C LEU A 47 4.58 2.31 -2.91
N GLY A 48 5.38 1.72 -2.02
CA GLY A 48 4.87 0.86 -0.95
C GLY A 48 3.95 1.60 0.02
N ILE A 49 4.33 2.81 0.43
CA ILE A 49 3.50 3.68 1.27
C ILE A 49 2.21 4.09 0.56
N ALA A 50 2.27 4.40 -0.74
CA ALA A 50 1.10 4.75 -1.53
C ALA A 50 0.05 3.63 -1.54
N ALA A 51 0.47 2.37 -1.67
CA ALA A 51 -0.43 1.22 -1.58
C ALA A 51 -1.11 1.11 -0.21
N TRP A 52 -0.34 1.31 0.87
CA TRP A 52 -0.89 1.32 2.23
C TRP A 52 -1.87 2.48 2.44
N CYS A 53 -1.55 3.68 1.96
CA CYS A 53 -2.46 4.83 2.00
C CYS A 53 -3.76 4.56 1.22
N ALA A 54 -3.68 3.95 0.05
CA ALA A 54 -4.84 3.59 -0.75
C ALA A 54 -5.76 2.59 -0.04
N LEU A 55 -5.18 1.60 0.67
CA LEU A 55 -5.95 0.67 1.50
C LEU A 55 -6.66 1.40 2.65
N LYS A 56 -5.98 2.30 3.34
CA LYS A 56 -6.59 3.12 4.40
C LYS A 56 -7.72 3.99 3.86
N ASP A 57 -7.53 4.62 2.73
CA ASP A 57 -8.52 5.46 2.08
C ASP A 57 -9.77 4.66 1.69
N ALA A 58 -9.57 3.49 1.08
CA ALA A 58 -10.65 2.59 0.73
C ALA A 58 -11.45 2.13 1.97
N VAL A 59 -10.80 1.87 3.09
CA VAL A 59 -11.50 1.50 4.34
C VAL A 59 -12.20 2.72 4.96
N ALA A 60 -11.61 3.91 4.91
CA ALA A 60 -12.24 5.14 5.40
C ALA A 60 -13.55 5.47 4.67
N SER A 61 -13.66 5.12 3.38
CA SER A 61 -14.87 5.32 2.58
C SER A 61 -16.11 4.58 3.14
N LEU A 62 -15.89 3.50 3.90
CA LEU A 62 -16.99 2.76 4.55
C LEU A 62 -17.72 3.56 5.64
N ALA A 63 -17.10 4.63 6.14
CA ALA A 63 -17.71 5.56 7.09
C ALA A 63 -17.84 6.98 6.51
N ASP A 64 -17.99 7.11 5.20
CA ASP A 64 -18.08 8.38 4.48
C ASP A 64 -16.94 9.35 4.83
N TYR A 65 -15.73 8.81 5.06
CA TYR A 65 -14.53 9.57 5.45
C TYR A 65 -14.64 10.40 6.74
N ARG A 66 -15.63 10.11 7.59
CA ARG A 66 -15.81 10.83 8.86
C ARG A 66 -14.66 10.65 9.83
N VAL A 67 -14.03 9.49 9.78
CA VAL A 67 -12.85 9.15 10.59
C VAL A 67 -11.84 8.37 9.77
N GLN A 68 -10.60 8.36 10.23
CA GLN A 68 -9.56 7.54 9.64
C GLN A 68 -9.48 6.18 10.36
N PRO A 69 -9.41 5.06 9.62
CA PRO A 69 -9.26 3.74 10.23
C PRO A 69 -7.89 3.57 10.88
N ALA A 70 -7.86 2.89 12.02
CA ALA A 70 -6.63 2.53 12.72
C ALA A 70 -6.00 1.28 12.08
N ILE A 71 -5.38 1.47 10.92
CA ILE A 71 -4.64 0.41 10.22
C ILE A 71 -3.16 0.71 10.26
N ASP A 72 -2.42 -0.09 11.04
CA ASP A 72 -0.97 -0.01 11.08
C ASP A 72 -0.33 -0.76 9.90
N ALA A 73 0.90 -0.37 9.56
CA ALA A 73 1.71 -1.13 8.63
C ALA A 73 2.37 -2.35 9.34
N PRO A 74 2.46 -3.51 8.69
CA PRO A 74 1.90 -3.85 7.39
C PRO A 74 0.37 -3.99 7.45
N ALA A 75 -0.34 -3.59 6.40
CA ALA A 75 -1.79 -3.73 6.28
C ALA A 75 -2.15 -5.20 5.95
N THR A 76 -2.04 -6.06 6.95
CA THR A 76 -2.43 -7.47 6.81
C THR A 76 -3.94 -7.61 6.59
N PRO A 77 -4.42 -8.71 5.97
CA PRO A 77 -5.86 -8.94 5.78
C PRO A 77 -6.65 -8.81 7.08
N GLU A 78 -6.10 -9.28 8.20
CA GLU A 78 -6.72 -9.14 9.52
C GLU A 78 -6.88 -7.68 9.94
N ARG A 79 -5.84 -6.85 9.79
CA ARG A 79 -5.90 -5.42 10.12
C ARG A 79 -6.89 -4.66 9.25
N VAL A 80 -6.96 -5.01 7.98
CA VAL A 80 -7.97 -4.45 7.07
C VAL A 80 -9.37 -4.85 7.48
N LEU A 81 -9.60 -6.12 7.84
CA LEU A 81 -10.90 -6.60 8.34
C LEU A 81 -11.33 -5.82 9.58
N TRP A 82 -10.48 -5.70 10.60
CA TRP A 82 -10.78 -4.93 11.81
C TRP A 82 -11.06 -3.46 11.51
N GLY A 83 -10.31 -2.85 10.59
CA GLY A 83 -10.57 -1.50 10.12
C GLY A 83 -11.96 -1.36 9.48
N CYS A 84 -12.36 -2.29 8.65
CA CYS A 84 -13.69 -2.32 8.04
C CYS A 84 -14.81 -2.45 9.08
N GLU A 85 -14.64 -3.34 10.07
CA GLU A 85 -15.61 -3.52 11.15
C GLU A 85 -15.74 -2.25 12.01
N GLN A 86 -14.63 -1.60 12.31
CA GLN A 86 -14.64 -0.31 13.01
C GLN A 86 -15.43 0.75 12.24
N MET A 87 -15.19 0.89 10.94
CA MET A 87 -15.88 1.88 10.11
C MET A 87 -17.38 1.60 10.01
N ARG A 88 -17.78 0.35 9.86
CA ARG A 88 -19.20 -0.05 9.84
C ARG A 88 -19.93 0.29 11.14
N LYS A 89 -19.31 0.05 12.29
CA LYS A 89 -19.88 0.42 13.60
C LYS A 89 -20.08 1.93 13.73
N ILE A 90 -19.13 2.73 13.25
CA ILE A 90 -19.25 4.19 13.27
C ILE A 90 -20.39 4.67 12.36
N LEU A 91 -20.56 4.06 11.18
CA LEU A 91 -21.62 4.41 10.26
C LEU A 91 -23.00 4.03 10.81
N SER A 92 -23.12 2.88 11.46
CA SER A 92 -24.39 2.40 12.05
C SER A 92 -24.82 3.17 13.30
N GLY A 93 -23.96 4.03 13.84
CA GLY A 93 -24.24 4.75 15.07
C GLY A 93 -24.10 3.90 16.34
N ASP A 94 -23.62 2.67 16.21
CA ASP A 94 -23.31 1.78 17.33
C ASP A 94 -22.04 2.25 18.06
N GLN A 95 -22.15 3.40 18.69
CA GLN A 95 -21.24 3.79 19.76
C GLN A 95 -21.74 3.15 21.06
N HIS A 96 -21.53 1.85 21.19
CA HIS A 96 -21.64 1.23 22.50
C HIS A 96 -20.29 1.44 23.23
N GLU A 97 -20.42 2.10 24.38
CA GLU A 97 -19.45 2.40 25.41
C GLU A 97 -18.44 1.29 25.70
#